data_9f2cf44cf998bcc5b5c49431c2b0c981
#
_entry.id   9f2cf44cf998bcc5b5c49431c2b0c981
#
_cell.length_a   1.000
_cell.length_b   1.000
_cell.length_c   1.000
_cell.angle_alpha   90.00
_cell.angle_beta   90.00
_cell.angle_gamma   90.00
#
_symmetry.space_group_name_H-M   'P 1'
#
loop_
_entity.id
_entity.type
_entity.pdbx_description
1 polymer ?
#
loop_
_entity_poly.entity_id
_entity_poly.type
_entity_poly.pdbx_seq_one_letter_code
_entity_poly.pdbx_strand_id
1 'polypeptide(L)'
;MMHGFRCLRVLVLIAVVPLGGCLFRSRPVALRTSTAPLQTASRDELIERINSEASEIQTLKATVGITASVGGSKRGKITEYQEIRGFILARKPSSLRMTGLFPILQNHVFDMVSNGQEFKLWIPPKNQFIVGDNDVARPSAQPLANLRPQVIYDALLLQAVDLQNELAVLEEGEHKVIDPGTQKLVLQPDYTLDIIKQNGHGWYLSRKTVFDRTDLQPHQQVLYDEHGSIVTDVLYDEYREFNGVLFPTNVQIWRPEEEYSIKLEVTKLTINGPIMDDQFVLEPPSGAGPASQ
;
A
#
# COMPACT_ATOMS: atom_id res chain seq x y z
N MET A 1 1.06 -54.95 -58.79
CA MET A 1 1.69 -54.78 -57.48
C MET A 1 2.49 -53.48 -57.31
N MET A 2 2.44 -52.51 -58.22
CA MET A 2 3.28 -51.27 -58.13
C MET A 2 2.54 -50.01 -57.68
N HIS A 3 1.25 -50.02 -57.46
CA HIS A 3 0.48 -48.85 -57.03
C HIS A 3 0.39 -48.65 -55.49
N GLY A 4 0.61 -49.69 -54.71
CA GLY A 4 0.57 -49.63 -53.23
C GLY A 4 1.73 -48.91 -52.57
N PHE A 5 2.91 -48.92 -53.18
CA PHE A 5 4.13 -48.31 -52.63
C PHE A 5 4.20 -46.80 -52.77
N ARG A 6 3.49 -46.22 -53.75
CA ARG A 6 3.44 -44.76 -53.96
C ARG A 6 2.49 -44.09 -52.96
N CYS A 7 1.35 -44.69 -52.60
CA CYS A 7 0.45 -44.18 -51.59
C CYS A 7 1.06 -44.19 -50.19
N LEU A 8 1.84 -45.21 -49.86
CA LEU A 8 2.49 -45.33 -48.55
C LEU A 8 3.57 -44.24 -48.35
N ARG A 9 4.36 -43.88 -49.39
CA ARG A 9 5.35 -42.80 -49.32
C ARG A 9 4.73 -41.41 -49.18
N VAL A 10 3.58 -41.16 -49.82
CA VAL A 10 2.85 -39.88 -49.69
C VAL A 10 2.22 -39.78 -48.31
N LEU A 11 1.69 -40.87 -47.73
CA LEU A 11 1.09 -40.88 -46.41
C LEU A 11 2.15 -40.66 -45.31
N VAL A 12 3.36 -41.19 -45.46
CA VAL A 12 4.48 -40.95 -44.54
C VAL A 12 4.98 -39.50 -44.60
N LEU A 13 4.97 -38.86 -45.79
CA LEU A 13 5.36 -37.47 -45.93
C LEU A 13 4.34 -36.51 -45.31
N ILE A 14 3.04 -36.80 -45.31
CA ILE A 14 2.00 -36.00 -44.70
C ILE A 14 2.01 -36.13 -43.16
N ALA A 15 2.47 -37.24 -42.59
CA ALA A 15 2.53 -37.47 -41.15
C ALA A 15 3.67 -36.72 -40.45
N VAL A 16 4.68 -36.20 -41.18
CA VAL A 16 5.87 -35.52 -40.61
C VAL A 16 5.66 -33.98 -40.49
N VAL A 17 4.68 -33.41 -41.19
CA VAL A 17 4.45 -31.96 -41.22
C VAL A 17 3.92 -31.33 -39.91
N PRO A 18 3.15 -32.03 -39.04
CA PRO A 18 2.68 -31.39 -37.80
C PRO A 18 3.69 -31.37 -36.65
N LEU A 19 4.84 -31.99 -36.74
CA LEU A 19 5.83 -32.03 -35.64
C LEU A 19 6.73 -30.77 -35.55
N GLY A 20 6.64 -29.88 -36.49
CA GLY A 20 7.43 -28.63 -36.51
C GLY A 20 6.82 -27.48 -35.68
N GLY A 21 5.55 -27.59 -35.21
CA GLY A 21 4.83 -26.48 -34.60
C GLY A 21 5.10 -26.23 -33.11
N CYS A 22 5.80 -27.12 -32.41
CA CYS A 22 5.96 -27.03 -30.96
C CYS A 22 7.35 -26.62 -30.48
N LEU A 23 8.29 -26.31 -31.39
CA LEU A 23 9.66 -26.03 -31.01
C LEU A 23 9.91 -24.61 -30.46
N PHE A 24 9.00 -23.69 -30.66
CA PHE A 24 9.20 -22.31 -30.25
C PHE A 24 7.98 -21.79 -29.48
N ARG A 25 8.17 -21.47 -28.21
CA ARG A 25 7.21 -20.74 -27.37
C ARG A 25 7.70 -19.31 -27.23
N SER A 26 7.12 -18.37 -27.96
CA SER A 26 7.37 -16.95 -27.75
C SER A 26 6.55 -16.46 -26.55
N ARG A 27 7.20 -15.76 -25.62
CA ARG A 27 6.55 -14.97 -24.58
C ARG A 27 6.71 -13.50 -24.96
N PRO A 28 5.64 -12.71 -24.92
CA PRO A 28 5.81 -11.26 -25.03
C PRO A 28 6.63 -10.80 -23.83
N VAL A 29 7.71 -10.08 -24.08
CA VAL A 29 8.51 -9.38 -23.08
C VAL A 29 8.19 -7.91 -23.24
N ALA A 30 8.01 -7.19 -22.13
CA ALA A 30 7.87 -5.73 -22.17
C ALA A 30 9.21 -5.18 -22.68
N LEU A 31 9.24 -4.78 -23.94
CA LEU A 31 10.47 -4.41 -24.68
C LEU A 31 10.58 -2.90 -24.89
N ARG A 32 9.64 -2.11 -24.41
CA ARG A 32 9.65 -0.68 -24.63
C ARG A 32 9.66 0.05 -23.30
N THR A 33 10.66 0.90 -23.13
CA THR A 33 10.62 1.97 -22.11
C THR A 33 9.47 2.92 -22.44
N SER A 34 8.82 3.42 -21.42
CA SER A 34 7.82 4.49 -21.55
C SER A 34 8.39 5.65 -22.37
N THR A 35 7.54 6.24 -23.23
CA THR A 35 7.90 7.44 -24.00
C THR A 35 7.49 8.73 -23.30
N ALA A 36 6.97 8.64 -22.07
CA ALA A 36 6.64 9.81 -21.26
C ALA A 36 7.89 10.65 -20.98
N PRO A 37 7.78 11.98 -20.96
CA PRO A 37 8.88 12.85 -20.54
C PRO A 37 9.34 12.48 -19.13
N LEU A 38 10.64 12.25 -18.97
CA LEU A 38 11.21 11.87 -17.69
C LEU A 38 11.87 13.08 -17.02
N GLN A 39 11.66 13.19 -15.72
CA GLN A 39 12.35 14.14 -14.87
C GLN A 39 13.60 13.49 -14.27
N THR A 40 14.56 14.32 -13.88
CA THR A 40 15.79 13.88 -13.21
C THR A 40 15.86 14.55 -11.85
N ALA A 41 16.17 13.76 -10.84
CA ALA A 41 16.40 14.26 -9.48
C ALA A 41 17.61 13.56 -8.86
N SER A 42 18.34 14.30 -8.06
CA SER A 42 19.39 13.75 -7.20
C SER A 42 18.79 13.15 -5.93
N ARG A 43 19.59 12.36 -5.22
CA ARG A 43 19.21 11.83 -3.89
C ARG A 43 18.74 12.95 -2.94
N ASP A 44 19.48 14.03 -2.88
CA ASP A 44 19.23 15.12 -1.94
C ASP A 44 17.94 15.89 -2.28
N GLU A 45 17.62 16.05 -3.57
CA GLU A 45 16.35 16.63 -4.02
C GLU A 45 15.15 15.74 -3.66
N LEU A 46 15.27 14.41 -3.76
CA LEU A 46 14.20 13.49 -3.35
C LEU A 46 14.02 13.47 -1.84
N ILE A 47 15.10 13.55 -1.05
CA ILE A 47 15.04 13.68 0.41
C ILE A 47 14.36 15.01 0.80
N GLU A 48 14.75 16.10 0.16
CA GLU A 48 14.14 17.41 0.41
C GLU A 48 12.65 17.40 0.11
N ARG A 49 12.23 16.76 -0.97
CA ARG A 49 10.81 16.58 -1.32
C ARG A 49 10.05 15.85 -0.22
N ILE A 50 10.55 14.68 0.23
CA ILE A 50 9.92 13.93 1.35
C ILE A 50 9.84 14.80 2.61
N ASN A 51 10.93 15.48 2.95
CA ASN A 51 11.02 16.28 4.17
C ASN A 51 10.13 17.53 4.10
N SER A 52 10.01 18.15 2.92
CA SER A 52 9.09 19.25 2.69
C SER A 52 7.64 18.81 2.88
N GLU A 53 7.22 17.73 2.21
CA GLU A 53 5.87 17.17 2.36
C GLU A 53 5.59 16.75 3.81
N ALA A 54 6.55 16.07 4.44
CA ALA A 54 6.46 15.70 5.83
C ALA A 54 6.32 16.90 6.77
N SER A 55 6.96 18.03 6.50
CA SER A 55 6.87 19.24 7.31
C SER A 55 5.60 20.05 7.02
N GLU A 56 5.13 20.02 5.78
CA GLU A 56 3.99 20.81 5.32
C GLU A 56 2.66 20.31 5.87
N ILE A 57 2.48 18.99 5.94
CA ILE A 57 1.22 18.39 6.41
C ILE A 57 1.30 18.11 7.91
N GLN A 58 0.64 18.94 8.73
CA GLN A 58 0.55 18.77 10.19
C GLN A 58 -0.75 18.09 10.63
N THR A 59 -1.84 18.40 9.93
CA THR A 59 -3.15 17.78 10.18
C THR A 59 -3.82 17.43 8.86
N LEU A 60 -4.60 16.35 8.88
CA LEU A 60 -5.35 15.84 7.74
C LEU A 60 -6.74 15.44 8.16
N LYS A 61 -7.75 15.92 7.43
CA LYS A 61 -9.14 15.48 7.52
C LYS A 61 -9.57 14.96 6.17
N ALA A 62 -9.93 13.69 6.08
CA ALA A 62 -10.34 13.08 4.82
C ALA A 62 -11.72 12.42 4.94
N THR A 63 -12.48 12.48 3.84
CA THR A 63 -13.60 11.57 3.58
C THR A 63 -13.11 10.56 2.55
N VAL A 64 -13.28 9.28 2.85
CA VAL A 64 -12.72 8.18 2.05
C VAL A 64 -13.75 7.09 1.78
N GLY A 65 -13.63 6.42 0.64
CA GLY A 65 -14.11 5.05 0.46
C GLY A 65 -13.09 4.10 1.06
N ILE A 66 -13.54 3.13 1.85
CA ILE A 66 -12.68 2.13 2.49
C ILE A 66 -13.10 0.75 1.99
N THR A 67 -12.18 0.07 1.31
CA THR A 67 -12.30 -1.34 0.95
C THR A 67 -11.24 -2.13 1.71
N ALA A 68 -11.58 -3.26 2.28
CA ALA A 68 -10.65 -4.11 2.99
C ALA A 68 -10.74 -5.55 2.50
N SER A 69 -9.62 -6.26 2.52
CA SER A 69 -9.59 -7.71 2.35
C SER A 69 -8.75 -8.36 3.45
N VAL A 70 -9.12 -9.57 3.83
CA VAL A 70 -8.43 -10.35 4.87
C VAL A 70 -8.27 -11.79 4.39
N GLY A 71 -7.07 -12.30 4.54
CA GLY A 71 -6.69 -13.65 4.15
C GLY A 71 -5.67 -13.66 3.03
N GLY A 72 -5.12 -14.82 2.79
CA GLY A 72 -4.07 -15.07 1.81
C GLY A 72 -3.66 -16.54 1.83
N SER A 73 -2.40 -16.80 1.48
CA SER A 73 -1.87 -18.16 1.38
C SER A 73 -1.82 -18.89 2.72
N LYS A 74 -1.58 -18.18 3.83
CA LYS A 74 -1.57 -18.77 5.19
C LYS A 74 -2.95 -19.25 5.62
N ARG A 75 -4.01 -18.57 5.17
CA ARG A 75 -5.41 -18.89 5.51
C ARG A 75 -6.13 -19.69 4.43
N GLY A 76 -5.55 -19.85 3.25
CA GLY A 76 -6.11 -20.57 2.12
C GLY A 76 -7.36 -19.94 1.49
N LYS A 77 -7.72 -18.73 1.89
CA LYS A 77 -8.84 -17.96 1.33
C LYS A 77 -8.62 -16.45 1.52
N ILE A 78 -9.24 -15.66 0.66
CA ILE A 78 -9.34 -14.21 0.80
C ILE A 78 -10.83 -13.87 0.98
N THR A 79 -11.13 -13.01 1.95
CA THR A 79 -12.46 -12.43 2.16
C THR A 79 -12.38 -10.95 1.86
N GLU A 80 -13.13 -10.50 0.86
CA GLU A 80 -13.24 -9.08 0.49
C GLU A 80 -14.49 -8.51 1.16
N TYR A 81 -14.37 -7.31 1.73
CA TYR A 81 -15.47 -6.58 2.34
C TYR A 81 -15.96 -5.51 1.36
N GLN A 82 -17.26 -5.27 1.38
CA GLN A 82 -17.85 -4.19 0.60
C GLN A 82 -17.28 -2.84 1.03
N GLU A 83 -17.17 -1.93 0.07
CA GLU A 83 -16.76 -0.58 0.34
C GLU A 83 -17.71 0.12 1.33
N ILE A 84 -17.13 0.79 2.29
CA ILE A 84 -17.83 1.63 3.26
C ILE A 84 -17.32 3.05 3.19
N ARG A 85 -18.17 4.01 3.57
CA ARG A 85 -17.73 5.39 3.71
C ARG A 85 -16.96 5.57 5.01
N GLY A 86 -15.82 6.25 4.95
CA GLY A 86 -15.00 6.53 6.11
C GLY A 86 -14.68 8.01 6.28
N PHE A 87 -14.32 8.35 7.52
CA PHE A 87 -13.73 9.64 7.88
C PHE A 87 -12.43 9.39 8.60
N ILE A 88 -11.38 10.12 8.20
CA ILE A 88 -10.06 10.04 8.80
C ILE A 88 -9.69 11.42 9.32
N LEU A 89 -9.24 11.46 10.58
CA LEU A 89 -8.55 12.58 11.19
C LEU A 89 -7.15 12.10 11.54
N ALA A 90 -6.13 12.77 11.03
CA ALA A 90 -4.75 12.50 11.41
C ALA A 90 -4.07 13.80 11.84
N ARG A 91 -3.25 13.74 12.88
CA ARG A 91 -2.47 14.87 13.39
C ARG A 91 -1.12 14.38 13.88
N LYS A 92 -0.09 15.09 13.47
CA LYS A 92 1.26 14.83 13.96
C LYS A 92 1.39 15.10 15.46
N PRO A 93 2.26 14.35 16.18
CA PRO A 93 3.19 13.38 15.60
C PRO A 93 2.61 11.98 15.32
N SER A 94 1.45 11.58 15.88
CA SER A 94 0.98 10.18 15.81
C SER A 94 -0.51 9.96 16.08
N SER A 95 -1.30 11.04 16.15
CA SER A 95 -2.74 10.91 16.47
C SER A 95 -3.54 10.55 15.22
N LEU A 96 -4.36 9.49 15.31
CA LEU A 96 -5.27 9.05 14.25
C LEU A 96 -6.66 8.77 14.83
N ARG A 97 -7.69 9.19 14.13
CA ARG A 97 -9.06 8.64 14.28
C ARG A 97 -9.57 8.21 12.93
N MET A 98 -10.20 7.06 12.86
CA MET A 98 -10.83 6.55 11.67
C MET A 98 -12.19 5.97 12.02
N THR A 99 -13.23 6.45 11.33
CA THR A 99 -14.61 5.97 11.47
C THR A 99 -15.09 5.39 10.16
N GLY A 100 -15.77 4.24 10.22
CA GLY A 100 -16.44 3.63 9.08
C GLY A 100 -17.95 3.63 9.26
N LEU A 101 -18.70 3.97 8.21
CA LEU A 101 -20.16 4.03 8.19
C LEU A 101 -20.73 3.11 7.13
N PHE A 102 -21.84 2.42 7.43
CA PHE A 102 -22.59 1.69 6.40
C PHE A 102 -23.13 2.65 5.34
N PRO A 103 -23.04 2.29 4.05
CA PRO A 103 -23.37 3.20 2.94
C PRO A 103 -24.79 3.77 2.98
N ILE A 104 -25.78 2.99 3.40
CA ILE A 104 -27.21 3.36 3.35
C ILE A 104 -27.69 3.91 4.68
N LEU A 105 -27.46 3.18 5.77
CA LEU A 105 -28.00 3.52 7.10
C LEU A 105 -27.14 4.53 7.85
N GLN A 106 -25.92 4.79 7.39
CA GLN A 106 -24.92 5.66 8.02
C GLN A 106 -24.62 5.32 9.50
N ASN A 107 -24.98 4.11 9.92
CA ASN A 107 -24.61 3.61 11.24
C ASN A 107 -23.12 3.27 11.27
N HIS A 108 -22.49 3.44 12.43
CA HIS A 108 -21.08 3.09 12.59
C HIS A 108 -20.82 1.60 12.39
N VAL A 109 -19.91 1.28 11.49
CA VAL A 109 -19.30 -0.06 11.34
C VAL A 109 -18.22 -0.23 12.38
N PHE A 110 -17.37 0.81 12.51
CA PHE A 110 -16.33 0.90 13.51
C PHE A 110 -15.99 2.36 13.81
N ASP A 111 -15.39 2.58 14.97
CA ASP A 111 -14.72 3.82 15.37
C ASP A 111 -13.39 3.45 16.04
N MET A 112 -12.30 4.04 15.58
CA MET A 112 -10.95 3.71 15.99
C MET A 112 -10.15 4.97 16.27
N VAL A 113 -9.41 4.99 17.37
CA VAL A 113 -8.44 6.02 17.69
C VAL A 113 -7.08 5.42 18.00
N SER A 114 -6.02 6.16 17.71
CA SER A 114 -4.66 5.80 18.07
C SER A 114 -3.86 7.05 18.44
N ASN A 115 -2.93 6.90 19.39
CA ASN A 115 -1.96 7.92 19.77
C ASN A 115 -0.52 7.58 19.32
N GLY A 116 -0.37 6.54 18.49
CA GLY A 116 0.91 6.03 18.04
C GLY A 116 1.45 4.86 18.85
N GLN A 117 1.12 4.75 20.12
CA GLN A 117 1.49 3.63 21.00
C GLN A 117 0.32 2.67 21.18
N GLU A 118 -0.78 3.19 21.69
CA GLU A 118 -2.01 2.46 21.98
C GLU A 118 -3.10 2.82 20.98
N PHE A 119 -3.99 1.88 20.69
CA PHE A 119 -5.21 2.14 19.96
C PHE A 119 -6.44 1.59 20.68
N LYS A 120 -7.58 2.21 20.40
CA LYS A 120 -8.92 1.79 20.84
C LYS A 120 -9.78 1.62 19.61
N LEU A 121 -10.50 0.51 19.54
CA LEU A 121 -11.41 0.19 18.43
C LEU A 121 -12.76 -0.25 18.97
N TRP A 122 -13.81 0.46 18.59
CA TRP A 122 -15.19 0.12 18.84
C TRP A 122 -15.86 -0.43 17.60
N ILE A 123 -16.52 -1.58 17.70
CA ILE A 123 -17.25 -2.25 16.62
C ILE A 123 -18.71 -2.44 17.06
N PRO A 124 -19.59 -1.43 16.84
CA PRO A 124 -20.98 -1.46 17.29
C PRO A 124 -21.74 -2.72 16.89
N PRO A 125 -21.67 -3.23 15.64
CA PRO A 125 -22.43 -4.42 15.24
C PRO A 125 -22.06 -5.69 16.01
N LYS A 126 -20.87 -5.73 16.61
CA LYS A 126 -20.39 -6.86 17.41
C LYS A 126 -20.46 -6.58 18.92
N ASN A 127 -20.85 -5.37 19.33
CA ASN A 127 -20.77 -4.88 20.70
C ASN A 127 -19.37 -5.13 21.32
N GLN A 128 -18.31 -4.88 20.55
CA GLN A 128 -16.95 -5.25 20.91
C GLN A 128 -16.07 -4.00 21.00
N PHE A 129 -15.42 -3.80 22.16
CA PHE A 129 -14.45 -2.74 22.39
C PHE A 129 -13.07 -3.39 22.61
N ILE A 130 -12.09 -3.00 21.80
CA ILE A 130 -10.74 -3.55 21.79
C ILE A 130 -9.78 -2.43 22.16
N VAL A 131 -8.88 -2.72 23.08
CA VAL A 131 -7.68 -1.91 23.35
C VAL A 131 -6.48 -2.73 22.93
N GLY A 132 -5.57 -2.14 22.20
CA GLY A 132 -4.37 -2.80 21.71
C GLY A 132 -3.19 -1.85 21.63
N ASP A 133 -2.02 -2.45 21.45
CA ASP A 133 -0.76 -1.74 21.28
C ASP A 133 -0.36 -1.77 19.78
N ASN A 134 0.15 -0.66 19.25
CA ASN A 134 0.67 -0.62 17.88
C ASN A 134 2.01 -1.37 17.73
N ASP A 135 2.74 -1.57 18.81
CA ASP A 135 4.05 -2.24 18.83
C ASP A 135 3.99 -3.61 19.50
N VAL A 136 3.20 -4.53 18.89
CA VAL A 136 3.11 -5.91 19.41
C VAL A 136 4.06 -6.81 18.63
N ALA A 137 5.00 -7.43 19.34
CA ALA A 137 5.99 -8.34 18.77
C ALA A 137 5.40 -9.66 18.23
N ARG A 138 4.13 -10.01 18.53
CA ARG A 138 3.50 -11.25 18.06
C ARG A 138 2.06 -11.01 17.65
N PRO A 139 1.65 -11.52 16.46
CA PRO A 139 0.26 -11.43 16.03
C PRO A 139 -0.68 -12.13 17.03
N SER A 140 -1.78 -11.47 17.37
CA SER A 140 -2.88 -12.07 18.14
C SER A 140 -3.63 -13.08 17.28
N ALA A 141 -4.20 -14.11 17.89
CA ALA A 141 -5.12 -15.03 17.24
C ALA A 141 -6.42 -14.33 16.74
N GLN A 142 -6.72 -13.14 17.28
CA GLN A 142 -7.85 -12.33 16.84
C GLN A 142 -7.42 -11.38 15.71
N PRO A 143 -7.96 -11.52 14.48
CA PRO A 143 -7.56 -10.70 13.34
C PRO A 143 -7.71 -9.18 13.56
N LEU A 144 -8.73 -8.77 14.32
CA LEU A 144 -9.01 -7.35 14.60
C LEU A 144 -8.03 -6.73 15.61
N ALA A 145 -7.43 -7.53 16.49
CA ALA A 145 -6.38 -7.06 17.38
C ALA A 145 -5.02 -6.88 16.66
N ASN A 146 -4.91 -7.39 15.44
CA ASN A 146 -3.73 -7.21 14.59
C ASN A 146 -3.86 -5.97 13.66
N LEU A 147 -4.99 -5.27 13.71
CA LEU A 147 -5.10 -3.97 13.08
C LEU A 147 -4.11 -3.02 13.75
N ARG A 148 -3.26 -2.43 12.96
CA ARG A 148 -2.24 -1.48 13.39
C ARG A 148 -2.60 -0.12 12.82
N PRO A 149 -3.38 0.71 13.54
CA PRO A 149 -3.77 2.03 13.03
C PRO A 149 -2.59 2.91 12.64
N GLN A 150 -1.44 2.73 13.30
CA GLN A 150 -0.21 3.44 12.97
C GLN A 150 0.22 3.22 11.51
N VAL A 151 -0.02 2.04 10.95
CA VAL A 151 0.28 1.74 9.54
C VAL A 151 -0.52 2.64 8.59
N ILE A 152 -1.79 2.92 8.92
CA ILE A 152 -2.64 3.81 8.13
C ILE A 152 -2.14 5.25 8.27
N TYR A 153 -1.76 5.64 9.50
CA TYR A 153 -1.18 6.95 9.76
C TYR A 153 0.11 7.16 8.96
N ASP A 154 1.04 6.20 8.99
CA ASP A 154 2.33 6.25 8.30
C ASP A 154 2.19 6.20 6.77
N ALA A 155 1.12 5.57 6.27
CA ALA A 155 0.78 5.58 4.85
C ALA A 155 0.23 6.92 4.36
N LEU A 156 -0.49 7.66 5.23
CA LEU A 156 -1.10 8.94 4.88
C LEU A 156 -0.20 10.14 5.15
N LEU A 157 0.71 10.03 6.13
CA LEU A 157 1.61 11.10 6.56
C LEU A 157 3.04 10.59 6.51
N LEU A 158 3.69 10.81 5.38
CA LEU A 158 5.08 10.37 5.17
C LEU A 158 5.99 10.86 6.30
N GLN A 159 6.88 9.97 6.73
CA GLN A 159 7.91 10.29 7.71
C GLN A 159 9.10 10.96 7.02
N ALA A 160 9.60 12.04 7.61
CA ALA A 160 10.83 12.68 7.16
C ALA A 160 12.03 11.71 7.22
N VAL A 161 13.03 11.98 6.41
CA VAL A 161 14.33 11.29 6.44
C VAL A 161 15.24 12.06 7.38
N ASP A 162 15.72 11.40 8.43
CA ASP A 162 16.65 11.97 9.41
C ASP A 162 18.09 11.58 9.09
N LEU A 163 18.77 12.38 8.27
CA LEU A 163 20.15 12.13 7.86
C LEU A 163 21.18 12.16 9.02
N GLN A 164 20.78 12.50 10.23
CA GLN A 164 21.67 12.38 11.41
C GLN A 164 21.71 10.96 11.92
N ASN A 165 20.60 10.21 11.78
CA ASN A 165 20.43 8.86 12.32
C ASN A 165 20.12 7.81 11.24
N GLU A 166 19.95 8.22 9.99
CA GLU A 166 19.60 7.37 8.86
C GLU A 166 20.59 7.57 7.70
N LEU A 167 20.85 6.51 6.95
CA LEU A 167 21.56 6.60 5.68
C LEU A 167 20.55 6.49 4.55
N ALA A 168 20.74 7.29 3.51
CA ALA A 168 19.92 7.26 2.31
C ALA A 168 20.75 6.87 1.09
N VAL A 169 20.30 5.88 0.32
CA VAL A 169 20.90 5.42 -0.94
C VAL A 169 19.90 5.59 -2.05
N LEU A 170 20.34 6.18 -3.18
CA LEU A 170 19.52 6.32 -4.38
C LEU A 170 19.88 5.22 -5.37
N GLU A 171 18.87 4.50 -5.86
CA GLU A 171 18.96 3.54 -6.95
C GLU A 171 18.12 4.02 -8.14
N GLU A 172 18.59 3.75 -9.35
CA GLU A 172 17.79 3.87 -10.57
C GLU A 172 17.20 2.51 -10.91
N GLY A 173 15.91 2.48 -11.22
CA GLY A 173 15.19 1.26 -11.52
C GLY A 173 14.16 1.45 -12.63
N GLU A 174 13.34 0.43 -12.79
CA GLU A 174 12.19 0.45 -13.70
C GLU A 174 11.11 -0.51 -13.20
N HIS A 175 9.86 -0.12 -13.39
CA HIS A 175 8.73 -0.96 -13.09
C HIS A 175 7.78 -1.09 -14.29
N LYS A 176 6.89 -2.05 -14.26
CA LYS A 176 5.97 -2.33 -15.35
C LYS A 176 4.68 -1.55 -15.16
N VAL A 177 4.31 -0.74 -16.16
CA VAL A 177 3.05 -0.02 -16.19
C VAL A 177 2.30 -0.30 -17.49
N ILE A 178 0.99 -0.11 -17.47
CA ILE A 178 0.19 -0.07 -18.69
C ILE A 178 0.19 1.36 -19.20
N ASP A 179 0.81 1.56 -20.34
CA ASP A 179 0.82 2.86 -21.02
C ASP A 179 -0.64 3.28 -21.36
N PRO A 180 -1.11 4.44 -20.85
CA PRO A 180 -2.50 4.84 -20.99
C PRO A 180 -2.90 5.13 -22.45
N GLY A 181 -1.96 5.52 -23.32
CA GLY A 181 -2.23 5.83 -24.72
C GLY A 181 -2.29 4.60 -25.60
N THR A 182 -1.42 3.61 -25.33
CA THR A 182 -1.30 2.41 -26.17
C THR A 182 -1.92 1.16 -25.57
N GLN A 183 -2.30 1.19 -24.29
CA GLN A 183 -2.79 0.05 -23.50
C GLN A 183 -1.82 -1.14 -23.49
N LYS A 184 -0.52 -0.88 -23.66
CA LYS A 184 0.53 -1.89 -23.66
C LYS A 184 1.33 -1.84 -22.39
N LEU A 185 1.83 -3.00 -21.98
CA LEU A 185 2.78 -3.10 -20.90
C LEU A 185 4.12 -2.49 -21.33
N VAL A 186 4.59 -1.48 -20.61
CA VAL A 186 5.87 -0.80 -20.81
C VAL A 186 6.68 -0.78 -19.53
N LEU A 187 7.99 -0.55 -19.65
CA LEU A 187 8.87 -0.30 -18.52
C LEU A 187 8.92 1.21 -18.28
N GLN A 188 8.56 1.63 -17.08
CA GLN A 188 8.60 3.01 -16.61
C GLN A 188 9.82 3.18 -15.72
N PRO A 189 10.78 4.06 -16.08
CA PRO A 189 11.91 4.38 -15.21
C PRO A 189 11.47 5.02 -13.91
N ASP A 190 12.11 4.63 -12.81
CA ASP A 190 11.87 5.14 -11.48
C ASP A 190 13.18 5.45 -10.74
N TYR A 191 13.04 6.08 -9.57
CA TYR A 191 14.07 6.21 -8.56
C TYR A 191 13.60 5.49 -7.30
N THR A 192 14.48 4.73 -6.68
CA THR A 192 14.25 4.13 -5.37
C THR A 192 15.16 4.77 -4.35
N LEU A 193 14.59 5.34 -3.29
CA LEU A 193 15.33 5.87 -2.16
C LEU A 193 15.25 4.85 -1.01
N ASP A 194 16.37 4.19 -0.75
CA ASP A 194 16.54 3.24 0.33
C ASP A 194 17.00 3.95 1.59
N ILE A 195 16.23 3.81 2.67
CA ILE A 195 16.53 4.36 3.98
C ILE A 195 16.98 3.25 4.91
N ILE A 196 18.19 3.39 5.42
CA ILE A 196 18.88 2.39 6.23
C ILE A 196 19.03 2.96 7.64
N LYS A 197 18.59 2.20 8.64
CA LYS A 197 18.68 2.54 10.06
C LYS A 197 19.70 1.67 10.78
N GLN A 198 20.24 2.20 11.87
CA GLN A 198 21.07 1.44 12.79
C GLN A 198 20.25 0.99 14.00
N ASN A 199 20.44 -0.26 14.40
CA ASN A 199 19.99 -0.79 15.69
C ASN A 199 21.20 -1.34 16.48
N GLY A 200 20.95 -1.92 17.65
CA GLY A 200 22.03 -2.51 18.46
C GLY A 200 22.79 -3.68 17.82
N HIS A 201 22.33 -4.21 16.69
CA HIS A 201 22.90 -5.36 15.98
C HIS A 201 23.55 -4.97 14.64
N GLY A 202 23.41 -3.75 14.18
CA GLY A 202 23.97 -3.28 12.92
C GLY A 202 23.06 -2.38 12.13
N TRP A 203 23.22 -2.41 10.80
CA TRP A 203 22.43 -1.62 9.87
C TRP A 203 21.40 -2.51 9.16
N TYR A 204 20.19 -2.02 9.01
CA TYR A 204 19.12 -2.71 8.28
C TYR A 204 18.35 -1.74 7.38
N LEU A 205 17.83 -2.24 6.27
CA LEU A 205 16.92 -1.49 5.40
C LEU A 205 15.60 -1.30 6.14
N SER A 206 15.25 -0.06 6.45
CA SER A 206 14.01 0.24 7.18
C SER A 206 12.87 0.65 6.27
N ARG A 207 13.18 1.31 5.13
CA ARG A 207 12.18 1.83 4.20
C ARG A 207 12.74 1.94 2.81
N LYS A 208 11.92 1.63 1.81
CA LYS A 208 12.10 1.98 0.39
C LYS A 208 11.00 2.94 -0.03
N THR A 209 11.34 3.99 -0.73
CA THR A 209 10.37 4.89 -1.37
C THR A 209 10.67 4.95 -2.86
N VAL A 210 9.71 4.55 -3.68
CA VAL A 210 9.84 4.54 -5.15
C VAL A 210 9.15 5.78 -5.70
N PHE A 211 9.88 6.53 -6.54
CA PHE A 211 9.41 7.73 -7.22
C PHE A 211 9.31 7.47 -8.70
N ASP A 212 8.14 7.68 -9.30
CA ASP A 212 8.03 7.64 -10.76
C ASP A 212 8.74 8.86 -11.36
N ARG A 213 9.53 8.63 -12.41
CA ARG A 213 10.27 9.71 -13.07
C ARG A 213 9.42 10.60 -13.97
N THR A 214 8.14 10.31 -14.13
CA THR A 214 7.23 11.21 -14.87
C THR A 214 6.79 12.41 -14.04
N ASP A 215 6.69 12.27 -12.71
CA ASP A 215 6.15 13.29 -11.81
C ASP A 215 7.02 13.52 -10.55
N LEU A 216 7.96 12.63 -10.26
CA LEU A 216 8.78 12.59 -9.05
C LEU A 216 7.93 12.53 -7.76
N GLN A 217 6.74 11.92 -7.82
CA GLN A 217 5.94 11.65 -6.64
C GLN A 217 6.24 10.23 -6.12
N PRO A 218 6.08 9.98 -4.80
CA PRO A 218 6.14 8.63 -4.26
C PRO A 218 4.99 7.78 -4.83
N HIS A 219 5.31 6.68 -5.51
CA HIS A 219 4.30 5.73 -6.01
C HIS A 219 4.25 4.44 -5.20
N GLN A 220 5.31 4.15 -4.44
CA GLN A 220 5.33 3.02 -3.51
C GLN A 220 6.19 3.35 -2.30
N GLN A 221 5.77 2.86 -1.14
CA GLN A 221 6.58 2.84 0.08
C GLN A 221 6.53 1.45 0.70
N VAL A 222 7.71 0.84 0.90
CA VAL A 222 7.84 -0.46 1.56
C VAL A 222 8.57 -0.26 2.88
N LEU A 223 7.97 -0.73 3.97
CA LEU A 223 8.58 -0.72 5.30
C LEU A 223 9.05 -2.12 5.67
N TYR A 224 10.22 -2.18 6.29
CA TYR A 224 10.85 -3.43 6.73
C TYR A 224 11.06 -3.45 8.24
N ASP A 225 11.03 -4.64 8.82
CA ASP A 225 11.49 -4.88 10.18
C ASP A 225 13.02 -5.06 10.23
N GLU A 226 13.55 -5.22 11.44
CA GLU A 226 14.99 -5.44 11.68
C GLU A 226 15.52 -6.76 11.09
N HIS A 227 14.65 -7.68 10.70
CA HIS A 227 14.99 -8.97 10.11
C HIS A 227 14.91 -8.95 8.57
N GLY A 228 14.52 -7.81 7.98
CA GLY A 228 14.37 -7.64 6.54
C GLY A 228 13.04 -8.17 5.98
N SER A 229 12.06 -8.48 6.85
CA SER A 229 10.73 -8.86 6.40
C SER A 229 9.91 -7.61 6.04
N ILE A 230 9.10 -7.70 4.98
CA ILE A 230 8.20 -6.62 4.61
C ILE A 230 7.08 -6.53 5.64
N VAL A 231 7.05 -5.43 6.37
CA VAL A 231 6.01 -5.13 7.36
C VAL A 231 4.80 -4.49 6.69
N THR A 232 5.04 -3.57 5.76
CA THR A 232 3.97 -2.85 5.06
C THR A 232 4.43 -2.52 3.65
N ASP A 233 3.55 -2.68 2.68
CA ASP A 233 3.72 -2.21 1.31
C ASP A 233 2.55 -1.28 0.98
N VAL A 234 2.86 -0.05 0.58
CA VAL A 234 1.87 0.99 0.28
C VAL A 234 2.05 1.43 -1.16
N LEU A 235 0.97 1.41 -1.92
CA LEU A 235 0.92 1.99 -3.26
C LEU A 235 0.14 3.29 -3.22
N TYR A 236 0.65 4.30 -3.92
CA TYR A 236 0.05 5.63 -4.07
C TYR A 236 -0.26 5.89 -5.53
N ASP A 237 -1.46 6.37 -5.81
CA ASP A 237 -1.88 6.65 -7.18
C ASP A 237 -2.87 7.82 -7.24
N GLU A 238 -3.09 8.34 -8.45
CA GLU A 238 -4.03 9.42 -8.71
C GLU A 238 -3.77 10.69 -7.88
N TYR A 239 -2.56 11.25 -7.97
CA TYR A 239 -2.22 12.49 -7.27
C TYR A 239 -3.10 13.64 -7.72
N ARG A 240 -3.66 14.38 -6.74
CA ARG A 240 -4.46 15.60 -6.96
C ARG A 240 -3.99 16.70 -6.02
N GLU A 241 -4.17 17.93 -6.46
CA GLU A 241 -3.85 19.11 -5.67
C GLU A 241 -4.98 19.47 -4.70
N PHE A 242 -4.64 19.67 -3.43
CA PHE A 242 -5.53 20.15 -2.38
C PHE A 242 -4.89 21.36 -1.69
N ASN A 243 -5.40 22.56 -1.97
CA ASN A 243 -4.87 23.82 -1.42
C ASN A 243 -3.34 23.99 -1.64
N GLY A 244 -2.85 23.65 -2.82
CA GLY A 244 -1.44 23.78 -3.18
C GLY A 244 -0.57 22.57 -2.82
N VAL A 245 -1.12 21.58 -2.11
CA VAL A 245 -0.41 20.35 -1.74
C VAL A 245 -0.89 19.19 -2.62
N LEU A 246 0.04 18.49 -3.27
CA LEU A 246 -0.24 17.26 -4.00
C LEU A 246 -0.43 16.10 -3.01
N PHE A 247 -1.51 15.36 -3.17
CA PHE A 247 -1.83 14.23 -2.30
C PHE A 247 -2.41 13.07 -3.12
N PRO A 248 -2.02 11.80 -2.85
CA PRO A 248 -2.56 10.65 -3.54
C PRO A 248 -4.03 10.42 -3.14
N THR A 249 -4.91 10.29 -4.13
CA THR A 249 -6.32 10.01 -3.85
C THR A 249 -6.63 8.52 -3.78
N ASN A 250 -5.71 7.67 -4.21
CA ASN A 250 -5.81 6.22 -4.11
C ASN A 250 -4.60 5.71 -3.32
N VAL A 251 -4.85 5.18 -2.12
CA VAL A 251 -3.80 4.64 -1.24
C VAL A 251 -4.15 3.19 -0.92
N GLN A 252 -3.32 2.26 -1.36
CA GLN A 252 -3.49 0.84 -1.09
C GLN A 252 -2.40 0.36 -0.14
N ILE A 253 -2.81 -0.14 1.02
CA ILE A 253 -1.93 -0.62 2.09
C ILE A 253 -2.04 -2.14 2.13
N TRP A 254 -0.93 -2.83 2.07
CA TRP A 254 -0.85 -4.27 2.21
C TRP A 254 0.05 -4.66 3.38
N ARG A 255 -0.41 -5.62 4.19
CA ARG A 255 0.29 -6.20 5.34
C ARG A 255 0.49 -7.70 5.10
N PRO A 256 1.66 -8.11 4.56
CA PRO A 256 1.87 -9.50 4.14
C PRO A 256 1.83 -10.49 5.29
N GLU A 257 2.37 -10.12 6.45
CA GLU A 257 2.43 -11.03 7.61
C GLU A 257 1.07 -11.32 8.20
N GLU A 258 0.23 -10.30 8.35
CA GLU A 258 -1.13 -10.41 8.88
C GLU A 258 -2.16 -10.79 7.82
N GLU A 259 -1.75 -10.82 6.54
CA GLU A 259 -2.60 -11.14 5.39
C GLU A 259 -3.85 -10.28 5.35
N TYR A 260 -3.70 -8.94 5.38
CA TYR A 260 -4.79 -8.02 5.07
C TYR A 260 -4.34 -6.89 4.16
N SER A 261 -5.30 -6.32 3.44
CA SER A 261 -5.12 -5.08 2.70
C SER A 261 -6.26 -4.10 2.99
N ILE A 262 -5.92 -2.80 2.89
CA ILE A 262 -6.87 -1.70 3.00
C ILE A 262 -6.63 -0.79 1.80
N LYS A 263 -7.70 -0.48 1.07
CA LYS A 263 -7.70 0.53 0.02
C LYS A 263 -8.50 1.73 0.49
N LEU A 264 -7.92 2.91 0.37
CA LEU A 264 -8.52 4.20 0.70
C LEU A 264 -8.67 5.01 -0.59
N GLU A 265 -9.90 5.40 -0.92
CA GLU A 265 -10.19 6.32 -2.03
C GLU A 265 -10.61 7.67 -1.44
N VAL A 266 -9.70 8.66 -1.51
CA VAL A 266 -9.91 9.99 -0.93
C VAL A 266 -10.84 10.80 -1.81
N THR A 267 -12.04 11.11 -1.29
CA THR A 267 -13.05 11.90 -2.02
C THR A 267 -13.06 13.36 -1.59
N LYS A 268 -12.67 13.66 -0.35
CA LYS A 268 -12.50 15.02 0.17
C LYS A 268 -11.28 15.05 1.08
N LEU A 269 -10.53 16.14 1.01
CA LEU A 269 -9.35 16.34 1.84
C LEU A 269 -9.27 17.79 2.29
N THR A 270 -8.94 17.98 3.57
CA THR A 270 -8.56 19.26 4.16
C THR A 270 -7.25 19.07 4.89
N ILE A 271 -6.24 19.80 4.47
CA ILE A 271 -4.90 19.80 5.05
C ILE A 271 -4.76 21.00 5.97
N ASN A 272 -4.10 20.82 7.12
CA ASN A 272 -3.81 21.84 8.13
C ASN A 272 -5.04 22.55 8.70
N GLY A 273 -6.20 21.88 8.65
CA GLY A 273 -7.40 22.35 9.33
C GLY A 273 -7.32 22.11 10.85
N PRO A 274 -8.05 22.90 11.67
CA PRO A 274 -8.03 22.73 13.12
C PRO A 274 -8.61 21.38 13.53
N ILE A 275 -7.89 20.65 14.39
CA ILE A 275 -8.34 19.39 15.01
C ILE A 275 -8.11 19.51 16.52
N MET A 276 -9.16 19.27 17.31
CA MET A 276 -9.13 19.38 18.77
C MET A 276 -8.77 18.03 19.41
N ASP A 277 -8.28 18.03 20.63
CA ASP A 277 -7.83 16.83 21.36
C ASP A 277 -8.98 15.87 21.66
N ASP A 278 -10.16 16.39 21.97
CA ASP A 278 -11.37 15.61 22.24
C ASP A 278 -11.81 14.76 21.04
N GLN A 279 -11.43 15.15 19.82
CA GLN A 279 -11.69 14.37 18.60
C GLN A 279 -10.89 13.06 18.53
N PHE A 280 -9.86 12.89 19.35
CA PHE A 280 -9.08 11.64 19.47
C PHE A 280 -9.41 10.84 20.73
N VAL A 281 -10.49 11.18 21.42
CA VAL A 281 -10.97 10.42 22.59
C VAL A 281 -12.03 9.43 22.14
N LEU A 282 -11.86 8.17 22.54
CA LEU A 282 -12.85 7.10 22.37
C LEU A 282 -13.02 6.38 23.70
N GLU A 283 -14.22 6.46 24.25
CA GLU A 283 -14.58 5.76 25.48
C GLU A 283 -15.45 4.54 25.19
N PRO A 284 -15.33 3.46 25.97
CA PRO A 284 -16.20 2.31 25.82
C PRO A 284 -17.65 2.72 26.11
N PRO A 285 -18.61 2.40 25.22
CA PRO A 285 -20.00 2.63 25.49
C PRO A 285 -20.46 1.82 26.72
N SER A 286 -21.48 2.34 27.43
CA SER A 286 -22.06 1.65 28.58
C SER A 286 -22.59 0.27 28.17
N GLY A 287 -22.01 -0.79 28.75
CA GLY A 287 -22.36 -2.19 28.41
C GLY A 287 -21.53 -2.83 27.30
N ALA A 288 -20.48 -2.17 26.78
CA ALA A 288 -19.51 -2.83 25.96
C ALA A 288 -18.71 -3.83 26.80
N GLY A 289 -18.76 -5.11 26.42
CA GLY A 289 -17.91 -6.10 27.04
C GLY A 289 -16.44 -5.87 26.67
N PRO A 290 -15.46 -6.04 27.61
CA PRO A 290 -14.07 -6.09 27.22
C PRO A 290 -13.89 -7.26 26.28
N ALA A 291 -13.24 -7.01 25.14
CA ALA A 291 -12.77 -8.11 24.30
C ALA A 291 -11.76 -8.89 25.13
N SER A 292 -12.06 -10.16 25.41
CA SER A 292 -11.11 -11.07 26.04
C SER A 292 -9.80 -11.06 25.23
N GLN A 293 -8.72 -10.71 25.88
CA GLN A 293 -7.35 -10.77 25.35
C GLN A 293 -6.98 -12.18 24.90
#